data_1be87c34e46a1f3ef407d25dbeb67d1e
#
_entry.id   1be87c34e46a1f3ef407d25dbeb67d1e
#
_cell.length_a   1.000
_cell.length_b   1.000
_cell.length_c   1.000
_cell.angle_alpha   90.00
_cell.angle_beta   90.00
_cell.angle_gamma   90.00
#
_symmetry.space_group_name_H-M   'P 1'
#
loop_
_entity.id
_entity.type
_entity.pdbx_description
1 polymer ?
#
loop_
_entity_poly.entity_id
_entity_poly.type
_entity_poly.pdbx_seq_one_letter_code
_entity_poly.pdbx_strand_id
1 'polypeptide(L)'
;MLFPNPLIFFISAIIIAAKQFQMVVFMHDGAHGLIFKDRRLNDIASQWLCAYPVMTDTLPYRKVHSQHHKHTDTEKDPDLGLTQAFPTSRESLVRKFARDLSGIAGIRRYSAALISAWGNEESFLKSLKRFSFKLKGFFITNFIILAILVSLNQGWLYLFLWWLPMLTFFSLFYRIRSITEHSGLSGDNDFTFTRTTLVPWYLKYFLAPLNVNYHIEHHLFTYCPWYNLPKAHQMLREKGFTDQMEISKGYLPVFKKILIQ
;
A
#
# COMPACT_ATOMS: atom_id res chain seq x y z
N MET A 1 -13.71 2.99 -34.01
CA MET A 1 -13.51 2.94 -32.54
C MET A 1 -13.66 1.49 -32.11
N LEU A 2 -12.57 0.80 -31.83
CA LEU A 2 -12.63 -0.54 -31.26
C LEU A 2 -12.97 -0.37 -29.77
N PHE A 3 -14.19 -0.67 -29.38
CA PHE A 3 -14.52 -0.84 -27.98
C PHE A 3 -13.64 -1.97 -27.46
N PRO A 4 -12.83 -1.77 -26.40
CA PRO A 4 -11.98 -2.81 -25.88
C PRO A 4 -12.86 -3.98 -25.43
N ASN A 5 -12.41 -5.20 -25.74
CA ASN A 5 -13.09 -6.40 -25.24
C ASN A 5 -13.25 -6.28 -23.71
N PRO A 6 -14.47 -6.45 -23.14
CA PRO A 6 -14.69 -6.27 -21.70
C PRO A 6 -13.78 -7.11 -20.81
N LEU A 7 -13.39 -8.31 -21.27
CA LEU A 7 -12.44 -9.18 -20.55
C LEU A 7 -11.05 -8.57 -20.52
N ILE A 8 -10.56 -8.05 -21.65
CA ILE A 8 -9.26 -7.37 -21.73
C ILE A 8 -9.26 -6.13 -20.82
N PHE A 9 -10.35 -5.37 -20.86
CA PHE A 9 -10.52 -4.19 -20.00
C PHE A 9 -10.46 -4.55 -18.51
N PHE A 10 -11.19 -5.59 -18.10
CA PHE A 10 -11.20 -6.09 -16.73
C PHE A 10 -9.82 -6.56 -16.26
N ILE A 11 -9.12 -7.36 -17.09
CA ILE A 11 -7.76 -7.81 -16.81
C ILE A 11 -6.80 -6.62 -16.71
N SER A 12 -6.91 -5.64 -17.61
CA SER A 12 -6.10 -4.43 -17.58
C SER A 12 -6.31 -3.62 -16.28
N ALA A 13 -7.56 -3.50 -15.82
CA ALA A 13 -7.87 -2.83 -14.57
C ALA A 13 -7.19 -3.50 -13.36
N ILE A 14 -7.20 -4.83 -13.30
CA ILE A 14 -6.51 -5.59 -12.24
C ILE A 14 -4.99 -5.38 -12.31
N ILE A 15 -4.40 -5.45 -13.50
CA ILE A 15 -2.95 -5.24 -13.71
C ILE A 15 -2.55 -3.82 -13.30
N ILE A 16 -3.32 -2.82 -13.72
CA ILE A 16 -3.04 -1.41 -13.37
C ILE A 16 -3.15 -1.19 -11.86
N ALA A 17 -4.18 -1.73 -11.21
CA ALA A 17 -4.29 -1.68 -9.76
C ALA A 17 -3.09 -2.31 -9.04
N ALA A 18 -2.59 -3.44 -9.56
CA ALA A 18 -1.38 -4.07 -9.02
C ALA A 18 -0.13 -3.18 -9.21
N LYS A 19 -0.04 -2.44 -10.32
CA LYS A 19 1.06 -1.48 -10.53
C LYS A 19 0.92 -0.22 -9.68
N GLN A 20 -0.28 0.28 -9.48
CA GLN A 20 -0.55 1.36 -8.53
C GLN A 20 -0.19 0.94 -7.10
N PHE A 21 -0.52 -0.30 -6.71
CA PHE A 21 -0.12 -0.87 -5.43
C PHE A 21 1.41 -1.02 -5.34
N GLN A 22 2.07 -1.49 -6.39
CA GLN A 22 3.53 -1.55 -6.46
C GLN A 22 4.19 -0.17 -6.31
N MET A 23 3.59 0.89 -6.85
CA MET A 23 4.07 2.27 -6.63
C MET A 23 4.06 2.63 -5.14
N VAL A 24 3.00 2.28 -4.41
CA VAL A 24 2.92 2.54 -2.96
C VAL A 24 3.95 1.72 -2.17
N VAL A 25 4.18 0.47 -2.54
CA VAL A 25 5.24 -0.35 -1.93
C VAL A 25 6.62 0.22 -2.25
N PHE A 26 6.84 0.72 -3.47
CA PHE A 26 8.12 1.36 -3.83
C PHE A 26 8.29 2.73 -3.15
N MET A 27 7.21 3.49 -2.96
CA MET A 27 7.20 4.70 -2.14
C MET A 27 7.56 4.39 -0.67
N HIS A 28 7.07 3.29 -0.13
CA HIS A 28 7.43 2.80 1.21
C HIS A 28 8.96 2.54 1.32
N ASP A 29 9.58 1.87 0.35
CA ASP A 29 11.04 1.72 0.30
C ASP A 29 11.75 3.07 0.18
N GLY A 30 11.18 4.00 -0.58
CA GLY A 30 11.64 5.39 -0.64
C GLY A 30 11.55 6.12 0.70
N ALA A 31 10.57 5.79 1.53
CA ALA A 31 10.46 6.32 2.89
C ALA A 31 11.63 5.85 3.77
N HIS A 32 12.10 4.61 3.59
CA HIS A 32 13.31 4.10 4.23
C HIS A 32 14.63 4.59 3.58
N GLY A 33 14.56 5.21 2.39
CA GLY A 33 15.75 5.68 1.67
C GLY A 33 16.44 4.59 0.85
N LEU A 34 15.69 3.59 0.38
CA LEU A 34 16.23 2.36 -0.23
C LEU A 34 16.20 2.34 -1.76
N ILE A 35 15.65 3.39 -2.41
CA ILE A 35 15.60 3.47 -3.88
C ILE A 35 16.95 3.89 -4.45
N PHE A 36 17.57 4.92 -3.87
CA PHE A 36 18.87 5.43 -4.28
C PHE A 36 19.76 5.71 -3.06
N LYS A 37 21.08 5.56 -3.23
CA LYS A 37 22.06 5.92 -2.19
C LYS A 37 22.04 7.41 -1.88
N ASP A 38 21.94 8.25 -2.91
CA ASP A 38 21.75 9.68 -2.75
C ASP A 38 20.34 9.96 -2.20
N ARG A 39 20.28 10.61 -1.04
CA ARG A 39 19.03 10.88 -0.32
C ARG A 39 18.10 11.81 -1.08
N ARG A 40 18.65 12.81 -1.75
CA ARG A 40 17.86 13.78 -2.51
C ARG A 40 17.24 13.11 -3.74
N LEU A 41 18.02 12.30 -4.45
CA LEU A 41 17.55 11.56 -5.61
C LEU A 41 16.50 10.52 -5.19
N ASN A 42 16.72 9.82 -4.06
CA ASN A 42 15.75 8.91 -3.48
C ASN A 42 14.39 9.59 -3.22
N ASP A 43 14.42 10.75 -2.59
CA ASP A 43 13.21 11.48 -2.22
C ASP A 43 12.48 12.02 -3.47
N ILE A 44 13.20 12.54 -4.45
CA ILE A 44 12.61 13.00 -5.72
C ILE A 44 11.96 11.84 -6.46
N ALA A 45 12.66 10.72 -6.65
CA ALA A 45 12.13 9.57 -7.37
C ALA A 45 10.91 8.96 -6.65
N SER A 46 11.01 8.73 -5.33
CA SER A 46 9.91 8.23 -4.53
C SER A 46 8.68 9.14 -4.60
N GLN A 47 8.89 10.43 -4.51
CA GLN A 47 7.82 11.43 -4.50
C GLN A 47 7.12 11.55 -5.85
N TRP A 48 7.88 11.75 -6.94
CA TRP A 48 7.32 12.08 -8.24
C TRP A 48 6.88 10.86 -9.04
N LEU A 49 7.58 9.73 -8.92
CA LEU A 49 7.29 8.54 -9.72
C LEU A 49 6.37 7.55 -8.99
N CYS A 50 6.30 7.63 -7.65
CA CYS A 50 5.59 6.63 -6.87
C CYS A 50 4.44 7.23 -6.04
N ALA A 51 4.69 8.28 -5.26
CA ALA A 51 3.72 8.83 -4.32
C ALA A 51 2.66 9.71 -5.00
N TYR A 52 3.07 10.75 -5.69
CA TYR A 52 2.15 11.73 -6.27
C TYR A 52 1.17 11.15 -7.28
N PRO A 53 1.53 10.20 -8.18
CA PRO A 53 0.55 9.64 -9.10
C PRO A 53 -0.66 9.01 -8.42
N VAL A 54 -0.50 8.47 -7.23
CA VAL A 54 -1.57 7.76 -6.47
C VAL A 54 -2.05 8.53 -5.23
N MET A 55 -1.89 9.86 -5.26
CA MET A 55 -2.35 10.79 -4.21
C MET A 55 -1.84 10.44 -2.81
N THR A 56 -0.53 10.15 -2.70
CA THR A 56 0.15 10.01 -1.42
C THR A 56 1.40 10.89 -1.37
N ASP A 57 2.14 10.89 -0.27
CA ASP A 57 3.31 11.74 -0.06
C ASP A 57 4.35 11.00 0.79
N THR A 58 5.53 10.77 0.20
CA THR A 58 6.63 10.01 0.84
C THR A 58 7.12 10.65 2.14
N LEU A 59 7.23 11.99 2.19
CA LEU A 59 7.84 12.66 3.33
C LEU A 59 6.97 12.64 4.59
N PRO A 60 5.67 12.97 4.55
CA PRO A 60 4.77 12.74 5.67
C PRO A 60 4.63 11.25 6.02
N TYR A 61 4.51 10.37 5.02
CA TYR A 61 4.43 8.93 5.23
C TYR A 61 5.65 8.40 5.99
N ARG A 62 6.86 8.81 5.63
CA ARG A 62 8.11 8.44 6.33
C ARG A 62 8.02 8.70 7.83
N LYS A 63 7.48 9.87 8.22
CA LYS A 63 7.34 10.24 9.65
C LYS A 63 6.38 9.31 10.39
N VAL A 64 5.23 9.03 9.78
CA VAL A 64 4.21 8.14 10.34
C VAL A 64 4.75 6.72 10.40
N HIS A 65 5.32 6.23 9.31
CA HIS A 65 5.83 4.87 9.18
C HIS A 65 7.03 4.57 10.10
N SER A 66 7.88 5.56 10.37
CA SER A 66 8.93 5.41 11.38
C SER A 66 8.39 5.26 12.80
N GLN A 67 7.22 5.86 13.11
CA GLN A 67 6.54 5.63 14.39
C GLN A 67 5.88 4.24 14.44
N HIS A 68 5.33 3.76 13.30
CA HIS A 68 4.84 2.40 13.19
C HIS A 68 5.94 1.36 13.51
N HIS A 69 7.11 1.45 12.88
CA HIS A 69 8.25 0.55 13.19
C HIS A 69 8.69 0.61 14.66
N LYS A 70 8.65 1.81 15.25
CA LYS A 70 9.07 2.00 16.67
C LYS A 70 8.05 1.47 17.66
N HIS A 71 6.77 1.47 17.30
CA HIS A 71 5.66 1.20 18.21
C HIS A 71 4.72 0.12 17.70
N THR A 72 5.19 -0.75 16.79
CA THR A 72 4.39 -1.81 16.16
C THR A 72 3.52 -2.55 17.17
N ASP A 73 2.22 -2.67 16.87
CA ASP A 73 1.20 -3.38 17.66
C ASP A 73 0.97 -2.82 19.09
N THR A 74 1.43 -1.60 19.36
CA THR A 74 1.13 -0.89 20.61
C THR A 74 0.06 0.18 20.43
N GLU A 75 -0.48 0.73 21.53
CA GLU A 75 -1.44 1.86 21.47
C GLU A 75 -0.89 3.12 20.77
N LYS A 76 0.44 3.23 20.62
CA LYS A 76 1.10 4.35 19.95
C LYS A 76 1.36 4.08 18.47
N ASP A 77 1.01 2.88 17.98
CA ASP A 77 1.15 2.53 16.57
C ASP A 77 0.12 3.29 15.73
N PRO A 78 0.54 4.17 14.80
CA PRO A 78 -0.42 4.91 13.96
C PRO A 78 -1.22 4.00 13.02
N ASP A 79 -0.76 2.78 12.76
CA ASP A 79 -1.42 1.80 11.89
C ASP A 79 -2.31 0.81 12.65
N LEU A 80 -2.39 0.89 13.98
CA LEU A 80 -3.20 0.01 14.82
C LEU A 80 -4.67 -0.04 14.38
N GLY A 81 -5.23 1.08 13.94
CA GLY A 81 -6.60 1.17 13.44
C GLY A 81 -6.89 0.30 12.19
N LEU A 82 -5.87 -0.15 11.48
CA LEU A 82 -5.99 -1.04 10.32
C LEU A 82 -6.13 -2.52 10.73
N THR A 83 -5.61 -2.89 11.89
CA THR A 83 -5.36 -4.28 12.31
C THR A 83 -6.16 -4.68 13.55
N GLN A 84 -6.44 -3.77 14.47
CA GLN A 84 -7.13 -4.02 15.74
C GLN A 84 -8.55 -4.62 15.62
N ALA A 85 -9.18 -4.49 14.41
CA ALA A 85 -10.51 -5.06 14.14
C ALA A 85 -10.47 -6.55 13.81
N PHE A 86 -9.34 -7.22 13.99
CA PHE A 86 -9.15 -8.66 13.77
C PHE A 86 -8.76 -9.34 15.10
N PRO A 87 -9.26 -10.57 15.36
CA PRO A 87 -10.09 -11.42 14.47
C PRO A 87 -11.51 -10.86 14.27
N THR A 88 -12.15 -11.25 13.14
CA THR A 88 -13.46 -10.74 12.72
C THR A 88 -14.36 -11.84 12.16
N SER A 89 -15.68 -11.61 12.05
CA SER A 89 -16.57 -12.60 11.41
C SER A 89 -16.40 -12.65 9.88
N ARG A 90 -16.83 -13.77 9.27
CA ARG A 90 -16.84 -13.93 7.80
C ARG A 90 -17.64 -12.85 7.11
N GLU A 91 -18.82 -12.51 7.63
CA GLU A 91 -19.69 -11.48 7.08
C GLU A 91 -19.02 -10.10 7.13
N SER A 92 -18.30 -9.81 8.22
CA SER A 92 -17.54 -8.58 8.36
C SER A 92 -16.41 -8.50 7.33
N LEU A 93 -15.67 -9.58 7.12
CA LEU A 93 -14.60 -9.65 6.11
C LEU A 93 -15.17 -9.49 4.69
N VAL A 94 -16.27 -10.20 4.36
CA VAL A 94 -16.94 -10.09 3.06
C VAL A 94 -17.43 -8.65 2.83
N ARG A 95 -18.06 -8.01 3.84
CA ARG A 95 -18.45 -6.59 3.73
C ARG A 95 -17.25 -5.65 3.51
N LYS A 96 -16.10 -5.93 4.13
CA LYS A 96 -14.89 -5.15 3.92
C LYS A 96 -14.42 -5.27 2.46
N PHE A 97 -14.33 -6.48 1.92
CA PHE A 97 -13.93 -6.74 0.52
C PHE A 97 -14.94 -6.18 -0.48
N ALA A 98 -16.24 -6.30 -0.21
CA ALA A 98 -17.27 -5.72 -1.05
C ALA A 98 -17.16 -4.19 -1.13
N ARG A 99 -16.88 -3.51 0.00
CA ARG A 99 -16.62 -2.06 0.02
C ARG A 99 -15.35 -1.65 -0.73
N ASP A 100 -14.32 -2.50 -0.73
CA ASP A 100 -13.12 -2.24 -1.51
C ASP A 100 -13.43 -2.38 -3.02
N LEU A 101 -14.02 -3.49 -3.43
CA LEU A 101 -14.33 -3.76 -4.83
C LEU A 101 -15.40 -2.84 -5.42
N SER A 102 -16.35 -2.36 -4.62
CA SER A 102 -17.35 -1.36 -5.05
C SER A 102 -16.80 0.07 -5.15
N GLY A 103 -15.55 0.31 -4.73
CA GLY A 103 -14.92 1.63 -4.71
C GLY A 103 -15.27 2.50 -3.50
N ILE A 104 -16.24 2.09 -2.66
CA ILE A 104 -16.66 2.86 -1.46
C ILE A 104 -15.47 3.13 -0.53
N ALA A 105 -14.61 2.14 -0.29
CA ALA A 105 -13.46 2.31 0.56
C ALA A 105 -12.41 3.25 -0.06
N GLY A 106 -12.19 3.15 -1.38
CA GLY A 106 -11.33 4.07 -2.13
C GLY A 106 -11.83 5.51 -2.08
N ILE A 107 -13.12 5.73 -2.38
CA ILE A 107 -13.75 7.05 -2.31
C ILE A 107 -13.57 7.66 -0.92
N ARG A 108 -13.86 6.90 0.15
CA ARG A 108 -13.70 7.39 1.53
C ARG A 108 -12.27 7.79 1.84
N ARG A 109 -11.29 6.98 1.43
CA ARG A 109 -9.86 7.26 1.65
C ARG A 109 -9.44 8.55 0.94
N TYR A 110 -9.76 8.70 -0.34
CA TYR A 110 -9.37 9.88 -1.11
C TYR A 110 -10.14 11.13 -0.69
N SER A 111 -11.42 11.00 -0.35
CA SER A 111 -12.18 12.12 0.24
C SER A 111 -11.56 12.59 1.56
N ALA A 112 -11.17 11.67 2.44
CA ALA A 112 -10.48 12.01 3.68
C ALA A 112 -9.14 12.71 3.43
N ALA A 113 -8.37 12.27 2.43
CA ALA A 113 -7.12 12.94 2.01
C ALA A 113 -7.37 14.37 1.50
N LEU A 114 -8.39 14.57 0.68
CA LEU A 114 -8.79 15.91 0.18
C LEU A 114 -9.23 16.83 1.32
N ILE A 115 -10.07 16.34 2.23
CA ILE A 115 -10.51 17.08 3.42
C ILE A 115 -9.32 17.46 4.29
N SER A 116 -8.41 16.52 4.53
CA SER A 116 -7.18 16.76 5.29
C SER A 116 -6.25 17.77 4.59
N ALA A 117 -6.20 17.76 3.27
CA ALA A 117 -5.41 18.73 2.51
C ALA A 117 -6.02 20.14 2.59
N TRP A 118 -7.36 20.23 2.57
CA TRP A 118 -8.08 21.51 2.74
C TRP A 118 -7.82 22.13 4.11
N GLY A 119 -7.91 21.33 5.17
CA GLY A 119 -7.70 21.74 6.56
C GLY A 119 -8.82 22.66 7.08
N ASN A 120 -8.57 23.24 8.27
CA ASN A 120 -9.48 24.14 8.96
C ASN A 120 -8.78 25.51 9.14
N GLU A 121 -8.43 26.16 8.02
CA GLU A 121 -7.78 27.45 8.06
C GLU A 121 -8.82 28.58 8.31
N GLU A 122 -8.37 29.71 8.83
CA GLU A 122 -9.24 30.86 9.19
C GLU A 122 -9.96 31.50 7.99
N SER A 123 -9.52 31.27 6.76
CA SER A 123 -10.13 31.81 5.56
C SER A 123 -10.08 30.82 4.39
N PHE A 124 -11.05 30.96 3.47
CA PHE A 124 -11.08 30.20 2.22
C PHE A 124 -9.77 30.27 1.43
N LEU A 125 -9.18 31.46 1.31
CA LEU A 125 -7.92 31.65 0.57
C LEU A 125 -6.75 30.92 1.23
N LYS A 126 -6.68 30.90 2.57
CA LYS A 126 -5.66 30.12 3.28
C LYS A 126 -5.85 28.62 3.05
N SER A 127 -7.09 28.11 3.15
CA SER A 127 -7.39 26.71 2.84
C SER A 127 -7.05 26.35 1.40
N LEU A 128 -7.39 27.20 0.43
CA LEU A 128 -7.09 26.98 -0.99
C LEU A 128 -5.56 26.95 -1.24
N LYS A 129 -4.81 27.87 -0.64
CA LYS A 129 -3.34 27.89 -0.73
C LYS A 129 -2.73 26.62 -0.15
N ARG A 130 -3.19 26.18 1.02
CA ARG A 130 -2.76 24.94 1.67
C ARG A 130 -3.06 23.72 0.82
N PHE A 131 -4.30 23.60 0.32
CA PHE A 131 -4.77 22.52 -0.55
C PHE A 131 -3.93 22.42 -1.83
N SER A 132 -3.76 23.55 -2.52
CA SER A 132 -2.95 23.60 -3.74
C SER A 132 -1.49 23.24 -3.48
N PHE A 133 -0.92 23.70 -2.37
CA PHE A 133 0.46 23.38 -1.99
C PHE A 133 0.63 21.89 -1.66
N LYS A 134 -0.29 21.31 -0.87
CA LYS A 134 -0.22 19.89 -0.48
C LYS A 134 -0.44 18.94 -1.65
N LEU A 135 -1.33 19.30 -2.57
CA LEU A 135 -1.69 18.41 -3.68
C LEU A 135 -1.02 18.78 -5.02
N LYS A 136 -0.10 19.77 -5.04
CA LYS A 136 0.54 20.21 -6.28
C LYS A 136 1.19 19.07 -7.08
N GLY A 137 1.89 18.17 -6.41
CA GLY A 137 2.55 17.04 -7.06
C GLY A 137 1.53 16.06 -7.66
N PHE A 138 0.48 15.75 -6.92
CA PHE A 138 -0.63 14.95 -7.43
C PHE A 138 -1.28 15.60 -8.67
N PHE A 139 -1.61 16.88 -8.61
CA PHE A 139 -2.21 17.56 -9.77
C PHE A 139 -1.28 17.58 -10.99
N ILE A 140 0.02 17.87 -10.81
CA ILE A 140 0.99 17.88 -11.90
C ILE A 140 1.12 16.49 -12.53
N THR A 141 1.33 15.44 -11.73
CA THR A 141 1.54 14.08 -12.26
C THR A 141 0.28 13.56 -12.95
N ASN A 142 -0.89 13.79 -12.37
CA ASN A 142 -2.15 13.33 -12.95
C ASN A 142 -2.55 14.16 -14.19
N PHE A 143 -2.23 15.45 -14.22
CA PHE A 143 -2.37 16.26 -15.43
C PHE A 143 -1.49 15.73 -16.57
N ILE A 144 -0.25 15.35 -16.28
CA ILE A 144 0.65 14.77 -17.28
C ILE A 144 0.07 13.44 -17.81
N ILE A 145 -0.39 12.55 -16.92
CA ILE A 145 -1.00 11.28 -17.31
C ILE A 145 -2.23 11.53 -18.20
N LEU A 146 -3.11 12.44 -17.80
CA LEU A 146 -4.30 12.79 -18.57
C LEU A 146 -3.94 13.42 -19.91
N ALA A 147 -2.98 14.34 -19.96
CA ALA A 147 -2.54 15.01 -21.18
C ALA A 147 -1.97 14.01 -22.20
N ILE A 148 -1.18 13.03 -21.75
CA ILE A 148 -0.68 11.94 -22.60
C ILE A 148 -1.84 11.13 -23.15
N LEU A 149 -2.81 10.72 -22.33
CA LEU A 149 -3.95 9.93 -22.78
C LEU A 149 -4.83 10.73 -23.76
N VAL A 150 -5.03 12.01 -23.53
CA VAL A 150 -5.79 12.89 -24.43
C VAL A 150 -5.06 13.06 -25.78
N SER A 151 -3.74 13.25 -25.79
CA SER A 151 -2.96 13.35 -27.04
C SER A 151 -3.02 12.07 -27.89
N LEU A 152 -3.27 10.93 -27.24
CA LEU A 152 -3.50 9.63 -27.90
C LEU A 152 -4.98 9.37 -28.24
N ASN A 153 -5.86 10.36 -28.09
CA ASN A 153 -7.32 10.21 -28.23
C ASN A 153 -7.93 9.15 -27.30
N GLN A 154 -7.34 8.92 -26.14
CA GLN A 154 -7.72 7.91 -25.16
C GLN A 154 -7.98 8.51 -23.75
N GLY A 155 -8.36 9.80 -23.68
CA GLY A 155 -8.56 10.50 -22.39
C GLY A 155 -9.54 9.81 -21.43
N TRP A 156 -10.54 9.09 -21.96
CA TRP A 156 -11.50 8.32 -21.17
C TRP A 156 -10.84 7.18 -20.34
N LEU A 157 -9.69 6.65 -20.78
CA LEU A 157 -8.95 5.63 -20.03
C LEU A 157 -8.44 6.15 -18.68
N TYR A 158 -8.27 7.49 -18.55
CA TYR A 158 -7.90 8.08 -17.27
C TYR A 158 -8.94 7.78 -16.17
N LEU A 159 -10.21 7.82 -16.50
CA LEU A 159 -11.28 7.52 -15.56
C LEU A 159 -11.39 6.01 -15.30
N PHE A 160 -11.34 5.21 -16.35
CA PHE A 160 -11.68 3.80 -16.29
C PHE A 160 -10.48 2.86 -16.05
N LEU A 161 -9.25 3.26 -16.44
CA LEU A 161 -8.05 2.46 -16.21
C LEU A 161 -7.05 3.11 -15.26
N TRP A 162 -7.30 4.35 -14.80
CA TRP A 162 -6.46 4.94 -13.76
C TRP A 162 -7.23 5.06 -12.44
N TRP A 163 -8.38 5.75 -12.44
CA TRP A 163 -9.15 5.97 -11.21
C TRP A 163 -9.95 4.76 -10.76
N LEU A 164 -10.67 4.10 -11.64
CA LEU A 164 -11.50 2.95 -11.26
C LEU A 164 -10.68 1.83 -10.60
N PRO A 165 -9.54 1.37 -11.17
CA PRO A 165 -8.66 0.41 -10.50
C PRO A 165 -8.14 0.89 -9.14
N MET A 166 -7.78 2.18 -9.04
CA MET A 166 -7.28 2.79 -7.80
C MET A 166 -8.34 2.85 -6.70
N LEU A 167 -9.59 3.04 -7.06
CA LEU A 167 -10.69 3.05 -6.10
C LEU A 167 -11.11 1.63 -5.66
N THR A 168 -10.94 0.63 -6.52
CA THR A 168 -11.47 -0.74 -6.36
C THR A 168 -10.36 -1.75 -6.01
N PHE A 169 -9.77 -2.40 -6.99
CA PHE A 169 -8.78 -3.49 -6.81
C PHE A 169 -7.55 -3.07 -6.00
N PHE A 170 -7.05 -1.84 -6.19
CA PHE A 170 -5.97 -1.33 -5.36
C PHE A 170 -6.37 -1.30 -3.87
N SER A 171 -7.60 -0.90 -3.56
CA SER A 171 -8.11 -0.89 -2.18
C SER A 171 -8.13 -2.28 -1.56
N LEU A 172 -8.53 -3.28 -2.36
CA LEU A 172 -8.52 -4.69 -1.97
C LEU A 172 -7.10 -5.21 -1.73
N PHE A 173 -6.15 -4.93 -2.65
CA PHE A 173 -4.75 -5.37 -2.52
C PHE A 173 -4.09 -4.76 -1.28
N TYR A 174 -4.29 -3.47 -1.05
CA TYR A 174 -3.81 -2.79 0.13
C TYR A 174 -4.37 -3.40 1.43
N ARG A 175 -5.67 -3.72 1.47
CA ARG A 175 -6.30 -4.39 2.63
C ARG A 175 -5.75 -5.79 2.84
N ILE A 176 -5.63 -6.62 1.79
CA ILE A 176 -5.08 -7.97 1.90
C ILE A 176 -3.66 -7.90 2.48
N ARG A 177 -2.83 -6.99 1.99
CA ARG A 177 -1.49 -6.75 2.52
C ARG A 177 -1.54 -6.43 4.03
N SER A 178 -2.30 -5.41 4.42
CA SER A 178 -2.39 -4.98 5.82
C SER A 178 -2.83 -6.13 6.74
N ILE A 179 -3.84 -6.91 6.32
CA ILE A 179 -4.30 -8.08 7.07
C ILE A 179 -3.19 -9.12 7.20
N THR A 180 -2.51 -9.44 6.12
CA THR A 180 -1.54 -10.54 6.11
C THR A 180 -0.24 -10.20 6.83
N GLU A 181 0.09 -8.93 6.96
CA GLU A 181 1.30 -8.47 7.64
C GLU A 181 1.12 -8.31 9.15
N HIS A 182 -0.04 -7.80 9.60
CA HIS A 182 -0.21 -7.34 10.99
C HIS A 182 -1.45 -7.88 11.73
N SER A 183 -2.39 -8.57 11.06
CA SER A 183 -3.65 -8.93 11.74
C SER A 183 -3.64 -10.31 12.36
N GLY A 184 -4.36 -10.44 13.50
CA GLY A 184 -4.50 -11.71 14.23
C GLY A 184 -3.18 -12.23 14.78
N LEU A 185 -2.30 -11.32 15.17
CA LEU A 185 -1.06 -11.59 15.86
C LEU A 185 -1.26 -11.41 17.38
N SER A 186 -0.50 -12.12 18.17
CA SER A 186 -0.42 -11.99 19.63
C SER A 186 1.05 -11.90 20.02
N GLY A 187 1.80 -11.06 19.27
CA GLY A 187 3.23 -10.95 19.40
C GLY A 187 3.65 -10.20 20.66
N ASP A 188 4.83 -10.56 21.16
CA ASP A 188 5.49 -9.94 22.30
C ASP A 188 6.94 -9.53 21.95
N ASN A 189 7.37 -9.79 20.72
CA ASN A 189 8.72 -9.50 20.25
C ASN A 189 8.77 -9.25 18.73
N ASP A 190 9.91 -8.78 18.24
CA ASP A 190 10.14 -8.40 16.85
C ASP A 190 9.90 -9.50 15.80
N PHE A 191 9.92 -10.79 16.23
CA PHE A 191 9.61 -11.92 15.33
C PHE A 191 8.12 -12.24 15.23
N THR A 192 7.29 -11.68 16.11
CA THR A 192 5.87 -12.03 16.26
C THR A 192 4.91 -10.85 16.16
N PHE A 193 5.40 -9.59 16.18
CA PHE A 193 4.60 -8.38 15.95
C PHE A 193 4.14 -8.23 14.49
N THR A 194 4.81 -8.92 13.58
CA THR A 194 4.48 -8.91 12.16
C THR A 194 4.54 -10.33 11.59
N ARG A 195 4.13 -10.51 10.35
CA ARG A 195 4.11 -11.83 9.71
C ARG A 195 4.80 -11.81 8.37
N THR A 196 5.65 -12.83 8.10
CA THR A 196 6.13 -13.17 6.77
C THR A 196 5.21 -14.19 6.12
N THR A 197 4.67 -13.86 4.95
CA THR A 197 3.76 -14.74 4.20
C THR A 197 4.44 -15.24 2.94
N LEU A 198 4.80 -16.52 2.91
CA LEU A 198 5.44 -17.15 1.74
C LEU A 198 4.39 -17.44 0.68
N VAL A 199 4.48 -16.77 -0.45
CA VAL A 199 3.50 -16.86 -1.54
C VAL A 199 4.14 -17.27 -2.86
N PRO A 200 3.41 -17.99 -3.74
CA PRO A 200 3.90 -18.34 -5.06
C PRO A 200 4.12 -17.09 -5.91
N TRP A 201 5.02 -17.19 -6.92
CA TRP A 201 5.48 -16.07 -7.73
C TRP A 201 4.34 -15.28 -8.41
N TYR A 202 3.27 -15.97 -8.87
CA TYR A 202 2.14 -15.32 -9.55
C TYR A 202 1.31 -14.43 -8.60
N LEU A 203 1.18 -14.79 -7.31
CA LEU A 203 0.53 -13.94 -6.32
C LEU A 203 1.41 -12.77 -5.90
N LYS A 204 2.75 -12.92 -5.94
CA LYS A 204 3.67 -11.81 -5.67
C LYS A 204 3.42 -10.63 -6.61
N TYR A 205 3.11 -10.90 -7.87
CA TYR A 205 2.87 -9.85 -8.86
C TYR A 205 1.72 -8.90 -8.48
N PHE A 206 0.69 -9.42 -7.81
CA PHE A 206 -0.53 -8.69 -7.47
C PHE A 206 -0.56 -8.23 -6.01
N LEU A 207 -0.17 -9.10 -5.09
CA LEU A 207 -0.41 -8.94 -3.66
C LEU A 207 0.85 -8.71 -2.83
N ALA A 208 2.02 -9.06 -3.35
CA ALA A 208 3.29 -8.91 -2.66
C ALA A 208 4.41 -8.41 -3.57
N PRO A 209 4.19 -7.30 -4.32
CA PRO A 209 5.24 -6.74 -5.18
C PRO A 209 6.46 -6.36 -4.34
N LEU A 210 7.64 -6.41 -4.97
CA LEU A 210 8.89 -6.01 -4.33
C LEU A 210 9.18 -6.78 -3.02
N ASN A 211 8.80 -8.06 -2.96
CA ASN A 211 9.03 -8.91 -1.80
C ASN A 211 8.50 -8.36 -0.46
N VAL A 212 7.49 -7.49 -0.48
CA VAL A 212 6.90 -6.89 0.72
C VAL A 212 6.30 -7.93 1.68
N ASN A 213 6.06 -9.14 1.19
CA ASN A 213 5.61 -10.29 1.98
C ASN A 213 6.63 -10.81 3.00
N TYR A 214 7.91 -10.42 2.90
CA TYR A 214 8.94 -10.68 3.91
C TYR A 214 8.92 -9.57 4.96
N HIS A 215 7.80 -9.48 5.69
CA HIS A 215 7.52 -8.29 6.50
C HIS A 215 8.20 -8.32 7.88
N ILE A 216 8.45 -9.51 8.44
CA ILE A 216 9.30 -9.66 9.63
C ILE A 216 10.72 -9.17 9.33
N GLU A 217 11.29 -9.63 8.20
CA GLU A 217 12.64 -9.24 7.77
C GLU A 217 12.73 -7.74 7.52
N HIS A 218 11.65 -7.15 6.99
CA HIS A 218 11.57 -5.71 6.79
C HIS A 218 11.56 -4.95 8.14
N HIS A 219 10.82 -5.41 9.14
CA HIS A 219 10.81 -4.79 10.46
C HIS A 219 12.14 -4.95 11.20
N LEU A 220 12.78 -6.13 11.12
CA LEU A 220 14.09 -6.39 11.72
C LEU A 220 15.22 -5.59 11.04
N PHE A 221 15.14 -5.43 9.74
CA PHE A 221 16.20 -4.83 8.91
C PHE A 221 15.65 -3.69 8.06
N THR A 222 15.21 -2.61 8.68
CA THR A 222 14.56 -1.46 8.03
C THR A 222 15.40 -0.80 6.91
N TYR A 223 16.72 -1.06 6.89
CA TYR A 223 17.63 -0.59 5.85
C TYR A 223 17.95 -1.66 4.80
N CYS A 224 17.28 -2.82 4.83
CA CYS A 224 17.45 -3.88 3.86
C CYS A 224 16.56 -3.59 2.63
N PRO A 225 17.13 -3.36 1.44
CA PRO A 225 16.32 -3.12 0.24
C PRO A 225 15.53 -4.38 -0.15
N TRP A 226 14.36 -4.18 -0.74
CA TRP A 226 13.38 -5.22 -1.08
C TRP A 226 13.97 -6.45 -1.78
N TYR A 227 14.97 -6.29 -2.66
CA TYR A 227 15.60 -7.38 -3.41
C TYR A 227 16.49 -8.27 -2.54
N ASN A 228 16.90 -7.82 -1.35
CA ASN A 228 17.68 -8.57 -0.38
C ASN A 228 16.83 -9.22 0.73
N LEU A 229 15.55 -8.88 0.87
CA LEU A 229 14.67 -9.47 1.91
C LEU A 229 14.60 -11.01 1.83
N PRO A 230 14.51 -11.65 0.63
CA PRO A 230 14.56 -13.12 0.54
C PRO A 230 15.88 -13.71 1.07
N LYS A 231 17.01 -13.01 0.86
CA LYS A 231 18.31 -13.42 1.40
C LYS A 231 18.36 -13.25 2.92
N ALA A 232 17.81 -12.17 3.45
CA ALA A 232 17.68 -11.97 4.89
C ALA A 232 16.85 -13.09 5.54
N HIS A 233 15.73 -13.47 4.93
CA HIS A 233 14.93 -14.62 5.36
C HIS A 233 15.75 -15.93 5.38
N GLN A 234 16.51 -16.18 4.31
CA GLN A 234 17.37 -17.37 4.24
C GLN A 234 18.40 -17.36 5.36
N MET A 235 19.06 -16.23 5.63
CA MET A 235 20.04 -16.10 6.71
C MET A 235 19.44 -16.34 8.10
N LEU A 236 18.22 -15.83 8.36
CA LEU A 236 17.48 -16.08 9.60
C LEU A 236 17.17 -17.58 9.76
N ARG A 237 16.77 -18.25 8.67
CA ARG A 237 16.51 -19.68 8.65
C ARG A 237 17.78 -20.49 8.94
N GLU A 238 18.89 -20.18 8.30
CA GLU A 238 20.17 -20.86 8.50
C GLU A 238 20.71 -20.70 9.93
N LYS A 239 20.33 -19.61 10.61
CA LYS A 239 20.67 -19.34 12.02
C LYS A 239 19.65 -19.92 13.02
N GLY A 240 18.59 -20.60 12.56
CA GLY A 240 17.60 -21.25 13.43
C GLY A 240 16.55 -20.31 14.03
N PHE A 241 16.36 -19.10 13.48
CA PHE A 241 15.34 -18.16 14.01
C PHE A 241 13.93 -18.41 13.51
N THR A 242 13.74 -19.25 12.47
CA THR A 242 12.41 -19.46 11.86
C THR A 242 11.35 -20.03 12.80
N ASP A 243 11.76 -20.78 13.84
CA ASP A 243 10.82 -21.34 14.82
C ASP A 243 10.23 -20.26 15.76
N GLN A 244 10.87 -19.09 15.82
CA GLN A 244 10.41 -17.94 16.60
C GLN A 244 9.58 -16.97 15.74
N MET A 245 9.57 -17.13 14.40
CA MET A 245 8.96 -16.21 13.46
C MET A 245 7.52 -16.61 13.15
N GLU A 246 6.62 -15.64 13.08
CA GLU A 246 5.25 -15.83 12.57
C GLU A 246 5.27 -15.96 11.04
N ILE A 247 5.49 -17.18 10.54
CA ILE A 247 5.57 -17.47 9.11
C ILE A 247 4.31 -18.18 8.64
N SER A 248 3.65 -17.65 7.60
CA SER A 248 2.51 -18.30 6.94
C SER A 248 2.87 -18.83 5.56
N LYS A 249 2.45 -20.06 5.25
CA LYS A 249 2.56 -20.66 3.91
C LYS A 249 1.32 -20.29 3.06
N GLY A 250 1.32 -19.06 2.52
CA GLY A 250 0.22 -18.52 1.72
C GLY A 250 -0.79 -17.71 2.55
N TYR A 251 -1.76 -17.12 1.83
CA TYR A 251 -2.77 -16.24 2.43
C TYR A 251 -3.91 -16.99 3.12
N LEU A 252 -4.27 -18.18 2.62
CA LEU A 252 -5.40 -18.94 3.18
C LEU A 252 -5.26 -19.27 4.67
N PRO A 253 -4.10 -19.72 5.18
CA PRO A 253 -3.91 -19.92 6.62
C PRO A 253 -4.10 -18.62 7.41
N VAL A 254 -3.64 -17.48 6.90
CA VAL A 254 -3.83 -16.18 7.56
C VAL A 254 -5.31 -15.85 7.66
N PHE A 255 -6.06 -15.97 6.55
CA PHE A 255 -7.51 -15.72 6.57
C PHE A 255 -8.26 -16.65 7.51
N LYS A 256 -7.84 -17.90 7.65
CA LYS A 256 -8.42 -18.80 8.66
C LYS A 256 -8.13 -18.33 10.10
N LYS A 257 -6.92 -17.84 10.37
CA LYS A 257 -6.49 -17.36 11.70
C LYS A 257 -7.22 -16.09 12.14
N ILE A 258 -7.54 -15.20 11.22
CA ILE A 258 -8.19 -13.92 11.50
C ILE A 258 -9.73 -13.98 11.55
N LEU A 259 -10.31 -15.14 11.31
CA LEU A 259 -11.76 -15.33 11.42
C LEU A 259 -12.11 -15.94 12.77
N ILE A 260 -13.14 -15.35 13.39
CA ILE A 260 -13.78 -15.92 14.57
C ILE A 260 -14.43 -17.26 14.16
N GLN A 261 -14.11 -18.32 14.88
CA GLN A 261 -14.69 -19.64 14.66
C GLN A 261 -16.13 -19.69 15.14
#